data_0004aed4b025f7607ff06ceb66ed7cc9
#
_entry.id   0004aed4b025f7607ff06ceb66ed7cc9
#
_cell.length_a   1.000
_cell.length_b   1.000
_cell.length_c   1.000
_cell.angle_alpha   90.00
_cell.angle_beta   90.00
_cell.angle_gamma   90.00
#
_symmetry.space_group_name_H-M   'P 1'
#
loop_
_entity.id
_entity.type
_entity.pdbx_description
1 polymer ?
#
loop_
_entity_poly.entity_id
_entity_poly.type
_entity_poly.pdbx_seq_one_letter_code
_entity_poly.pdbx_strand_id
1 'polypeptide(L)'
;MSTATITTDINIGPFKIPSNGQNMIMNNYAERNNLVVEVIIPEPLMSNALATAQWLHKEKELTKVIMCSIHQLPTKQDRIDQLINNMEDVEFHFALEGICGKGKNFLLEHIKEAKMFMNAKTIDSTKTTWLELYKLKQEIGTR
;
A
#
# COMPACT_ATOMS: atom_id res chain seq x y z
N MET A 1 1.97 22.30 -2.49
CA MET A 1 2.62 21.04 -2.96
C MET A 1 3.12 20.28 -1.75
N SER A 2 2.45 19.20 -1.41
CA SER A 2 2.72 18.48 -0.16
C SER A 2 2.97 17.01 -0.39
N THR A 3 3.94 16.46 0.35
CA THR A 3 4.18 15.03 0.44
C THR A 3 3.63 14.54 1.77
N ALA A 4 2.76 13.54 1.71
CA ALA A 4 2.13 12.96 2.90
C ALA A 4 2.51 11.50 3.05
N THR A 5 2.58 11.04 4.31
CA THR A 5 2.64 9.62 4.61
C THR A 5 1.28 9.17 5.10
N ILE A 6 0.90 7.94 4.79
CA ILE A 6 -0.38 7.37 5.22
C ILE A 6 -0.14 6.14 6.07
N THR A 7 -0.61 6.19 7.32
CA THR A 7 -0.65 5.01 8.18
C THR A 7 -2.06 4.43 8.17
N THR A 8 -2.15 3.13 8.20
CA THR A 8 -3.43 2.42 8.24
C THR A 8 -3.43 1.41 9.38
N ASP A 9 -4.38 0.48 9.35
CA ASP A 9 -4.43 -0.62 10.30
C ASP A 9 -3.11 -1.41 10.31
N ILE A 10 -2.86 -2.10 11.42
CA ILE A 10 -1.66 -2.95 11.57
C ILE A 10 -1.63 -4.09 10.56
N ASN A 11 -2.77 -4.49 10.04
CA ASN A 11 -2.88 -5.57 9.04
C ASN A 11 -2.76 -4.99 7.64
N ILE A 12 -1.59 -5.18 7.03
CA ILE A 12 -1.30 -4.71 5.68
C ILE A 12 -1.03 -5.94 4.82
N GLY A 13 -2.08 -6.52 4.22
CA GLY A 13 -1.94 -7.75 3.45
C GLY A 13 -1.30 -8.86 4.30
N PRO A 14 -0.12 -9.35 3.91
CA PRO A 14 0.57 -10.40 4.67
C PRO A 14 1.32 -9.88 5.90
N PHE A 15 1.37 -8.57 6.10
CA PHE A 15 2.19 -7.95 7.12
C PHE A 15 1.35 -7.50 8.32
N LYS A 16 1.97 -7.54 9.50
CA LYS A 16 1.43 -6.93 10.71
C LYS A 16 2.44 -5.90 11.18
N ILE A 17 2.15 -4.63 10.89
CA ILE A 17 3.08 -3.54 11.18
C ILE A 17 2.36 -2.48 12.01
N PRO A 18 2.74 -2.28 13.29
CA PRO A 18 2.16 -1.22 14.11
C PRO A 18 2.41 0.16 13.49
N SER A 19 1.61 1.15 13.89
CA SER A 19 1.72 2.50 13.35
C SER A 19 3.13 3.08 13.44
N ASN A 20 3.83 2.84 14.55
CA ASN A 20 5.21 3.31 14.71
C ASN A 20 6.13 2.66 13.68
N GLY A 21 5.97 1.37 13.43
CA GLY A 21 6.73 0.66 12.42
C GLY A 21 6.43 1.16 11.01
N GLN A 22 5.17 1.44 10.72
CA GLN A 22 4.77 2.02 9.45
C GLN A 22 5.45 3.37 9.25
N ASN A 23 5.43 4.22 10.25
CA ASN A 23 6.09 5.54 10.18
C ASN A 23 7.59 5.41 9.96
N MET A 24 8.25 4.48 10.64
CA MET A 24 9.68 4.24 10.46
C MET A 24 10.01 3.81 9.03
N ILE A 25 9.22 2.89 8.48
CA ILE A 25 9.42 2.40 7.11
C ILE A 25 9.25 3.55 6.11
N MET A 26 8.19 4.32 6.24
CA MET A 26 7.90 5.42 5.32
C MET A 26 8.90 6.55 5.45
N ASN A 27 9.32 6.90 6.66
CA ASN A 27 10.30 7.95 6.88
C ASN A 27 11.67 7.56 6.33
N ASN A 28 12.08 6.30 6.51
CA ASN A 28 13.30 5.77 5.94
C ASN A 28 13.27 5.85 4.41
N TYR A 29 12.16 5.44 3.81
CA TYR A 29 11.98 5.55 2.37
C TYR A 29 12.08 7.00 1.91
N ALA A 30 11.41 7.92 2.60
CA ALA A 30 11.43 9.34 2.24
C ALA A 30 12.86 9.89 2.30
N GLU A 31 13.59 9.58 3.35
CA GLU A 31 14.98 10.03 3.52
C GLU A 31 15.87 9.53 2.39
N ARG A 32 15.77 8.25 2.06
CA ARG A 32 16.58 7.66 0.99
C ARG A 32 16.25 8.19 -0.40
N ASN A 33 15.04 8.69 -0.58
CA ASN A 33 14.58 9.21 -1.88
C ASN A 33 14.49 10.75 -1.91
N ASN A 34 15.06 11.40 -0.92
CA ASN A 34 15.09 12.88 -0.82
C ASN A 34 13.70 13.52 -0.85
N LEU A 35 12.73 12.86 -0.18
CA LEU A 35 11.38 13.36 -0.04
C LEU A 35 11.21 13.98 1.34
N VAL A 36 10.58 15.15 1.39
CA VAL A 36 10.30 15.84 2.66
C VAL A 36 8.84 15.59 3.02
N VAL A 37 8.62 14.86 4.12
CA VAL A 37 7.28 14.59 4.60
C VAL A 37 6.73 15.82 5.31
N GLU A 38 5.63 16.35 4.79
CA GLU A 38 5.01 17.55 5.35
C GLU A 38 3.76 17.23 6.16
N VAL A 39 3.09 16.11 5.85
CA VAL A 39 1.84 15.73 6.49
C VAL A 39 1.87 14.24 6.81
N ILE A 40 1.35 13.89 7.98
CA ILE A 40 1.14 12.50 8.38
C ILE A 40 -0.36 12.26 8.46
N ILE A 41 -0.87 11.30 7.70
CA ILE A 41 -2.30 11.02 7.62
C ILE A 41 -2.58 9.66 8.25
N PRO A 42 -3.23 9.62 9.42
CA PRO A 42 -3.74 8.35 9.95
C PRO A 42 -5.10 8.06 9.31
N GLU A 43 -5.21 6.96 8.59
CA GLU A 43 -6.49 6.53 8.04
C GLU A 43 -7.27 5.73 9.08
N PRO A 44 -8.57 5.93 9.19
CA PRO A 44 -9.38 5.18 10.13
C PRO A 44 -9.33 3.68 9.85
N LEU A 45 -9.34 2.90 10.90
CA LEU A 45 -9.51 1.45 10.81
C LEU A 45 -10.80 1.15 10.03
N MET A 46 -10.78 0.13 9.21
CA MET A 46 -11.94 -0.33 8.44
C MET A 46 -12.38 0.57 7.28
N SER A 47 -11.71 1.69 7.02
CA SER A 47 -12.11 2.56 5.91
C SER A 47 -11.82 1.92 4.55
N ASN A 48 -10.69 1.26 4.40
CA ASN A 48 -10.23 0.63 3.14
C ASN A 48 -10.53 1.49 1.90
N ALA A 49 -10.46 2.81 2.06
CA ALA A 49 -10.85 3.75 1.03
C ALA A 49 -9.88 4.93 0.89
N LEU A 50 -8.96 5.10 1.82
CA LEU A 50 -8.07 6.26 1.89
C LEU A 50 -8.86 7.58 1.86
N ALA A 51 -9.98 7.60 2.59
CA ALA A 51 -10.91 8.72 2.55
C ALA A 51 -10.29 10.02 3.07
N THR A 52 -9.51 9.94 4.13
CA THR A 52 -8.85 11.11 4.71
C THR A 52 -7.83 11.71 3.74
N ALA A 53 -7.07 10.84 3.06
CA ALA A 53 -6.10 11.29 2.06
C ALA A 53 -6.80 11.96 0.88
N GLN A 54 -7.92 11.40 0.41
CA GLN A 54 -8.70 12.00 -0.68
C GLN A 54 -9.25 13.37 -0.27
N TRP A 55 -9.78 13.46 0.95
CA TRP A 55 -10.28 14.73 1.48
C TRP A 55 -9.17 15.78 1.56
N LEU A 56 -8.02 15.39 2.10
CA LEU A 56 -6.90 16.31 2.25
C LEU A 56 -6.36 16.77 0.89
N HIS A 57 -6.31 15.87 -0.09
CA HIS A 57 -5.89 16.22 -1.44
C HIS A 57 -6.82 17.27 -2.06
N LYS A 58 -8.11 17.12 -1.85
CA LYS A 58 -9.10 18.08 -2.34
C LYS A 58 -8.89 19.47 -1.71
N GLU A 59 -8.52 19.50 -0.44
CA GLU A 59 -8.35 20.77 0.29
C GLU A 59 -6.99 21.42 0.07
N LYS A 60 -5.92 20.65 -0.01
CA LYS A 60 -4.53 21.16 0.00
C LYS A 60 -3.64 20.67 -1.12
N GLU A 61 -4.16 19.96 -2.09
CA GLU A 61 -3.38 19.43 -3.22
C GLU A 61 -2.12 18.69 -2.82
N LEU A 62 -2.26 17.42 -2.51
CA LEU A 62 -1.11 16.55 -2.28
C LEU A 62 -0.41 16.27 -3.61
N THR A 63 0.90 16.36 -3.61
CA THR A 63 1.71 16.03 -4.80
C THR A 63 2.13 14.58 -4.78
N LYS A 64 2.55 14.11 -3.61
CA LYS A 64 3.06 12.76 -3.41
C LYS A 64 2.48 12.16 -2.14
N VAL A 65 2.28 10.86 -2.18
CA VAL A 65 1.80 10.09 -1.03
C VAL A 65 2.73 8.89 -0.86
N ILE A 66 3.20 8.68 0.36
CA ILE A 66 4.03 7.53 0.70
C ILE A 66 3.20 6.57 1.54
N MET A 67 3.15 5.33 1.12
CA MET A 67 2.49 4.24 1.84
C MET A 67 3.50 3.13 2.09
N CYS A 68 3.24 2.28 3.07
CA CYS A 68 4.13 1.14 3.34
C CYS A 68 4.08 0.13 2.20
N SER A 69 2.90 -0.18 1.69
CA SER A 69 2.72 -1.29 0.75
C SER A 69 1.50 -1.08 -0.13
N ILE A 70 1.53 -1.70 -1.31
CA ILE A 70 0.37 -1.75 -2.21
C ILE A 70 -0.84 -2.40 -1.54
N HIS A 71 -0.62 -3.21 -0.51
CA HIS A 71 -1.70 -3.88 0.23
C HIS A 71 -2.57 -2.92 1.05
N GLN A 72 -2.20 -1.65 1.13
CA GLN A 72 -3.01 -0.62 1.76
C GLN A 72 -4.03 0.00 0.80
N LEU A 73 -3.93 -0.30 -0.49
CA LEU A 73 -4.87 0.21 -1.48
C LEU A 73 -6.25 -0.40 -1.32
N PRO A 74 -7.32 0.33 -1.70
CA PRO A 74 -8.68 -0.21 -1.65
C PRO A 74 -8.84 -1.45 -2.51
N THR A 75 -9.74 -2.35 -2.10
CA THR A 75 -10.02 -3.58 -2.84
C THR A 75 -11.44 -3.65 -3.40
N LYS A 76 -12.36 -2.82 -2.88
CA LYS A 76 -13.72 -2.76 -3.38
C LYS A 76 -13.81 -1.84 -4.59
N GLN A 77 -14.53 -2.26 -5.62
CA GLN A 77 -14.56 -1.57 -6.91
C GLN A 77 -15.03 -0.12 -6.80
N ASP A 78 -16.07 0.16 -6.02
CA ASP A 78 -16.56 1.51 -5.84
C ASP A 78 -15.52 2.44 -5.20
N ARG A 79 -14.75 1.92 -4.26
CA ARG A 79 -13.69 2.67 -3.58
C ARG A 79 -12.44 2.85 -4.45
N ILE A 80 -12.15 1.85 -5.28
CA ILE A 80 -11.08 1.95 -6.28
C ILE A 80 -11.40 3.08 -7.26
N ASP A 81 -12.64 3.11 -7.75
CA ASP A 81 -13.07 4.12 -8.70
C ASP A 81 -13.00 5.53 -8.10
N GLN A 82 -13.42 5.69 -6.85
CA GLN A 82 -13.31 6.95 -6.13
C GLN A 82 -11.86 7.41 -5.98
N LEU A 83 -10.98 6.49 -5.58
CA LEU A 83 -9.56 6.81 -5.39
C LEU A 83 -8.94 7.28 -6.68
N ILE A 84 -9.15 6.55 -7.76
CA ILE A 84 -8.61 6.89 -9.07
C ILE A 84 -9.14 8.24 -9.53
N ASN A 85 -10.45 8.46 -9.41
CA ASN A 85 -11.07 9.71 -9.83
C ASN A 85 -10.55 10.93 -9.07
N ASN A 86 -10.30 10.76 -7.77
CA ASN A 86 -9.92 11.87 -6.90
C ASN A 86 -8.42 12.09 -6.78
N MET A 87 -7.61 11.07 -7.03
CA MET A 87 -6.17 11.12 -6.81
C MET A 87 -5.34 10.66 -8.01
N GLU A 88 -5.86 10.77 -9.21
CA GLU A 88 -5.16 10.36 -10.43
C GLU A 88 -3.87 11.14 -10.66
N ASP A 89 -3.84 12.38 -10.22
CA ASP A 89 -2.69 13.27 -10.38
C ASP A 89 -1.64 13.18 -9.27
N VAL A 90 -1.88 12.33 -8.26
CA VAL A 90 -0.97 12.15 -7.14
C VAL A 90 0.02 11.02 -7.43
N GLU A 91 1.30 11.27 -7.15
CA GLU A 91 2.33 10.25 -7.25
C GLU A 91 2.33 9.39 -5.98
N PHE A 92 2.12 8.08 -6.15
CA PHE A 92 2.10 7.13 -5.04
C PHE A 92 3.45 6.43 -4.93
N HIS A 93 3.96 6.36 -3.71
CA HIS A 93 5.19 5.64 -3.38
C HIS A 93 4.86 4.52 -2.40
N PHE A 94 5.35 3.32 -2.68
CA PHE A 94 5.14 2.15 -1.84
C PHE A 94 6.50 1.68 -1.32
N ALA A 95 6.75 1.95 -0.04
CA ALA A 95 8.08 1.81 0.56
C ALA A 95 8.60 0.37 0.55
N LEU A 96 7.76 -0.61 0.90
CA LEU A 96 8.18 -1.99 0.97
C LEU A 96 8.47 -2.59 -0.41
N GLU A 97 7.69 -2.24 -1.41
CA GLU A 97 7.91 -2.69 -2.78
C GLU A 97 8.97 -1.87 -3.51
N GLY A 98 9.26 -0.68 -3.00
CA GLY A 98 10.27 0.20 -3.63
C GLY A 98 9.85 0.72 -4.99
N ILE A 99 8.56 0.97 -5.19
CA ILE A 99 8.01 1.43 -6.47
C ILE A 99 7.27 2.74 -6.30
N CYS A 100 7.16 3.50 -7.38
CA CYS A 100 6.38 4.72 -7.41
C CYS A 100 5.79 4.96 -8.80
N GLY A 101 4.71 5.71 -8.84
CA GLY A 101 4.04 6.07 -10.09
C GLY A 101 2.74 6.79 -9.82
N LYS A 102 2.05 7.16 -10.89
CA LYS A 102 0.75 7.83 -10.79
C LYS A 102 -0.15 7.44 -11.96
N GLY A 103 -1.43 7.71 -11.76
CA GLY A 103 -2.43 7.51 -12.80
C GLY A 103 -3.17 6.19 -12.66
N LYS A 104 -4.25 6.11 -13.43
CA LYS A 104 -5.18 4.99 -13.39
C LYS A 104 -4.51 3.64 -13.64
N ASN A 105 -3.71 3.56 -14.70
CA ASN A 105 -3.09 2.28 -15.08
C ASN A 105 -2.13 1.76 -14.02
N PHE A 106 -1.32 2.65 -13.45
CA PHE A 106 -0.40 2.30 -12.39
C PHE A 106 -1.14 1.77 -11.16
N LEU A 107 -2.16 2.49 -10.71
CA LEU A 107 -2.93 2.10 -9.52
C LEU A 107 -3.67 0.79 -9.74
N LEU A 108 -4.31 0.62 -10.89
CA LEU A 108 -5.05 -0.62 -11.19
C LEU A 108 -4.13 -1.84 -11.25
N GLU A 109 -2.94 -1.69 -11.81
CA GLU A 109 -1.96 -2.77 -11.88
C GLU A 109 -1.60 -3.28 -10.48
N HIS A 110 -1.29 -2.37 -9.58
CA HIS A 110 -0.87 -2.75 -8.22
C HIS A 110 -2.02 -3.19 -7.33
N ILE A 111 -3.22 -2.64 -7.54
CA ILE A 111 -4.42 -3.14 -6.89
C ILE A 111 -4.69 -4.59 -7.31
N LYS A 112 -4.51 -4.88 -8.60
CA LYS A 112 -4.66 -6.24 -9.12
C LYS A 112 -3.67 -7.20 -8.47
N GLU A 113 -2.40 -6.78 -8.32
CA GLU A 113 -1.39 -7.59 -7.64
C GLU A 113 -1.80 -7.89 -6.19
N ALA A 114 -2.25 -6.86 -5.46
CA ALA A 114 -2.68 -7.02 -4.08
C ALA A 114 -3.86 -7.99 -3.97
N LYS A 115 -4.83 -7.87 -4.87
CA LYS A 115 -5.98 -8.79 -4.92
C LYS A 115 -5.56 -10.21 -5.22
N MET A 116 -4.64 -10.41 -6.14
CA MET A 116 -4.13 -11.74 -6.48
C MET A 116 -3.48 -12.39 -5.27
N PHE A 117 -2.71 -11.63 -4.52
CA PHE A 117 -2.10 -12.12 -3.28
C PHE A 117 -3.16 -12.51 -2.25
N MET A 118 -4.18 -11.69 -2.06
CA MET A 118 -5.27 -12.00 -1.13
C MET A 118 -6.04 -13.24 -1.54
N ASN A 119 -6.30 -13.42 -2.83
CA ASN A 119 -6.98 -14.61 -3.34
C ASN A 119 -6.14 -15.87 -3.12
N ALA A 120 -4.84 -15.81 -3.37
CA ALA A 120 -3.91 -16.90 -3.10
C ALA A 120 -3.93 -17.26 -1.62
N LYS A 121 -3.91 -16.25 -0.74
CA LYS A 121 -3.96 -16.45 0.71
C LYS A 121 -5.28 -17.10 1.15
N THR A 122 -6.38 -16.74 0.51
CA THR A 122 -7.70 -17.34 0.80
C THR A 122 -7.75 -18.80 0.36
N ILE A 123 -7.18 -19.12 -0.78
CA ILE A 123 -7.04 -20.50 -1.26
C ILE A 123 -6.13 -21.29 -0.33
N ASP A 124 -5.11 -20.64 0.19
CA ASP A 124 -4.08 -21.22 1.07
C ASP A 124 -4.51 -21.29 2.54
N SER A 125 -5.78 -21.10 2.84
CA SER A 125 -6.27 -21.26 4.22
C SER A 125 -6.14 -22.70 4.73
N THR A 126 -5.76 -23.65 3.87
CA THR A 126 -5.35 -24.99 4.25
C THR A 126 -3.86 -24.98 4.59
N LYS A 127 -3.54 -25.36 5.82
CA LYS A 127 -2.18 -25.34 6.37
C LYS A 127 -1.12 -26.05 5.51
N THR A 128 -1.54 -26.97 4.67
CA THR A 128 -0.66 -27.74 3.81
C THR A 128 0.04 -26.90 2.74
N THR A 129 -0.62 -25.86 2.27
CA THR A 129 -0.11 -25.07 1.14
C THR A 129 1.11 -24.23 1.53
N TRP A 130 1.14 -23.68 2.75
CA TRP A 130 2.30 -22.95 3.24
C TRP A 130 3.53 -23.83 3.36
N LEU A 131 3.35 -25.07 3.85
CA LEU A 131 4.44 -26.04 3.96
C LEU A 131 4.96 -26.44 2.58
N GLU A 132 4.07 -26.60 1.62
CA GLU A 132 4.44 -26.93 0.25
C GLU A 132 5.23 -25.80 -0.42
N LEU A 133 4.78 -24.56 -0.25
CA LEU A 133 5.49 -23.40 -0.77
C LEU A 133 6.87 -23.24 -0.13
N TYR A 134 6.96 -23.48 1.16
CA TYR A 134 8.23 -23.43 1.89
C TYR A 134 9.20 -24.50 1.37
N LYS A 135 8.73 -25.73 1.19
CA LYS A 135 9.54 -26.82 0.64
C LYS A 135 10.01 -26.51 -0.78
N LEU A 136 9.10 -26.00 -1.61
CA LEU A 136 9.44 -25.64 -2.98
C LEU A 136 10.53 -24.56 -3.02
N LYS A 137 10.41 -23.57 -2.15
CA LYS A 137 11.40 -22.50 -2.05
C LYS A 137 12.77 -23.04 -1.62
N GLN A 138 12.82 -24.02 -0.72
CA GLN A 138 14.06 -24.65 -0.31
C GLN A 138 14.70 -25.46 -1.44
N GLU A 139 13.89 -26.21 -2.17
CA GLU A 139 14.37 -26.98 -3.32
C GLU A 139 14.99 -26.09 -4.39
N ILE A 140 14.35 -24.96 -4.68
CA ILE A 140 14.89 -23.97 -5.62
C ILE A 140 16.18 -23.36 -5.10
N GLY A 141 16.25 -23.09 -3.79
CA GLY A 141 17.42 -22.50 -3.15
C GLY A 141 18.64 -23.43 -3.09
N THR A 142 18.43 -24.73 -3.17
CA THR A 142 19.52 -25.72 -3.11
C THR A 142 20.06 -26.11 -4.50
N ARG A 143 19.45 -25.61 -5.54
CA ARG A 143 19.90 -25.84 -6.91
C ARG A 143 20.72 -24.66 -7.39
#